data_390f8ae7d0431b335a9cf3e51db30f48
#
_entry.id   390f8ae7d0431b335a9cf3e51db30f48
#
_cell.length_a   1.000
_cell.length_b   1.000
_cell.length_c   1.000
_cell.angle_alpha   90.00
_cell.angle_beta   90.00
_cell.angle_gamma   90.00
#
_symmetry.space_group_name_H-M   'P 1'
#
loop_
_entity.id
_entity.type
_entity.pdbx_description
1 polymer ?
#
loop_
_entity_poly.entity_id
_entity_poly.type
_entity_poly.pdbx_seq_one_letter_code
_entity_poly.pdbx_strand_id
1 'polypeptide(L)'
;MEDKNQAVCHDYDIHFYPTFRYFKAFTKEFSTGETFKGPDRELRTVRQTMIDFLQNHTEGSRPPTCPPLNPIQPSDVLSLIDHRGSHYVAIVFESNSSYLGREVILDLIPYENIVVTRVLDGDKVFLEKLGVSSVPSCYLIHPNGSRGLINVAKPLRAFFSSYLKSLPDVRKKPLSLPEKPNKEENSEVVVWREFDKQVSLSKLYTADLESGLHYLLRVELAAHRSLAGAELRTLKDFVTVVAKLFPGRPPVRKLLETLQEWLASLPLDRIPYNAVLDLVNNKMRISGIFLTNHIKWVGCQGSRPELRGYPCSLWKLFHTLTVQASAHPDALVGTGFEDDPQAVLQMVRRYIRTFFGCKECGEHFEEMAKESMDSVKTPDQAVLWLWRKHNMVNGLLAGHLSEDPRFPKLQWPTPDLCPACHEEVKGLDSWDEGHVLTFLKQHYSRNNLLDTYSADQGDSSEGGALARGEEEEKRLTPPEKSHGDPDAQSVHPPSALGPRPALPESLRHRLDVRLQSLDGPEVHKQVEVAVPFLGIGFSSLDMSLCVLLYVASSLFLMVMYFFFRVRSRRWKVKYHHPAV
;
A
#
# COMPACT_ATOMS: atom_id res chain seq x y z
N MET A 1 -5.20 -28.91 -25.59
CA MET A 1 -4.07 -28.12 -26.07
C MET A 1 -4.65 -26.93 -26.81
N GLU A 2 -4.35 -25.72 -26.39
CA GLU A 2 -4.79 -24.57 -27.19
C GLU A 2 -3.94 -24.53 -28.47
N ASP A 3 -4.57 -24.53 -29.63
CA ASP A 3 -3.90 -24.53 -30.95
C ASP A 3 -2.88 -23.39 -31.13
N LYS A 4 -3.02 -22.32 -30.33
CA LYS A 4 -2.11 -21.16 -30.31
C LYS A 4 -0.68 -21.46 -29.87
N ASN A 5 -0.44 -22.52 -29.08
CA ASN A 5 0.88 -22.83 -28.53
C ASN A 5 1.58 -24.00 -29.22
N GLN A 6 0.96 -24.59 -30.25
CA GLN A 6 1.49 -25.75 -30.93
C GLN A 6 2.83 -25.44 -31.67
N ALA A 7 2.94 -24.24 -32.25
CA ALA A 7 4.16 -23.79 -32.89
C ALA A 7 5.34 -23.70 -31.91
N VAL A 8 5.11 -23.13 -30.71
CA VAL A 8 6.14 -23.04 -29.66
C VAL A 8 6.58 -24.42 -29.18
N CYS A 9 5.66 -25.37 -29.06
CA CYS A 9 6.01 -26.73 -28.68
C CYS A 9 6.87 -27.41 -29.73
N HIS A 10 6.56 -27.19 -30.99
CA HIS A 10 7.37 -27.70 -32.13
C HIS A 10 8.77 -27.06 -32.16
N ASP A 11 8.86 -25.74 -32.04
CA ASP A 11 10.12 -25.00 -32.07
C ASP A 11 11.06 -25.42 -30.93
N TYR A 12 10.50 -25.74 -29.75
CA TYR A 12 11.29 -26.17 -28.59
C TYR A 12 11.34 -27.69 -28.39
N ASP A 13 10.94 -28.50 -29.39
CA ASP A 13 10.98 -29.97 -29.36
C ASP A 13 10.25 -30.54 -28.11
N ILE A 14 9.03 -30.06 -27.83
CA ILE A 14 8.21 -30.48 -26.70
C ILE A 14 7.14 -31.46 -27.17
N HIS A 15 7.31 -32.74 -26.82
CA HIS A 15 6.41 -33.82 -27.25
C HIS A 15 5.41 -34.28 -26.21
N PHE A 16 5.59 -33.91 -24.95
CA PHE A 16 4.70 -34.32 -23.85
C PHE A 16 4.67 -33.28 -22.72
N TYR A 17 3.63 -33.34 -21.88
CA TYR A 17 3.41 -32.38 -20.80
C TYR A 17 3.31 -33.11 -19.43
N PRO A 18 3.78 -32.45 -18.36
CA PRO A 18 4.59 -31.25 -18.31
C PRO A 18 6.05 -31.52 -18.76
N THR A 19 6.64 -30.65 -19.57
CA THR A 19 8.06 -30.66 -19.91
C THR A 19 8.73 -29.41 -19.33
N PHE A 20 9.78 -29.60 -18.55
CA PHE A 20 10.60 -28.51 -18.01
C PHE A 20 11.89 -28.41 -18.82
N ARG A 21 12.18 -27.20 -19.30
CA ARG A 21 13.43 -26.88 -19.98
C ARG A 21 14.11 -25.70 -19.31
N TYR A 22 15.42 -25.73 -19.20
CA TYR A 22 16.21 -24.62 -18.71
C TYR A 22 17.15 -24.10 -19.77
N PHE A 23 17.43 -22.80 -19.70
CA PHE A 23 18.23 -22.07 -20.68
C PHE A 23 19.37 -21.38 -19.97
N LYS A 24 20.56 -21.35 -20.61
CA LYS A 24 21.69 -20.60 -20.07
C LYS A 24 21.39 -19.09 -20.15
N ALA A 25 21.74 -18.37 -19.09
CA ALA A 25 21.59 -16.91 -19.07
C ALA A 25 22.40 -16.26 -20.21
N PHE A 26 21.86 -15.17 -20.76
CA PHE A 26 22.51 -14.36 -21.83
C PHE A 26 22.74 -15.08 -23.14
N THR A 27 22.12 -16.23 -23.42
CA THR A 27 22.14 -16.86 -24.73
C THR A 27 21.38 -15.98 -25.72
N LYS A 28 22.08 -15.46 -26.74
CA LYS A 28 21.50 -14.63 -27.81
C LYS A 28 21.03 -15.45 -29.00
N GLU A 29 21.56 -16.66 -29.17
CA GLU A 29 21.20 -17.57 -30.24
C GLU A 29 20.02 -18.44 -29.83
N PHE A 30 19.19 -18.82 -30.79
CA PHE A 30 18.09 -19.76 -30.55
C PHE A 30 18.65 -21.10 -30.04
N SER A 31 18.05 -21.58 -28.97
CA SER A 31 18.37 -22.88 -28.38
C SER A 31 17.07 -23.54 -27.93
N THR A 32 16.96 -24.84 -28.09
CA THR A 32 15.84 -25.64 -27.56
C THR A 32 15.93 -25.82 -26.04
N GLY A 33 17.01 -25.36 -25.39
CA GLY A 33 17.27 -25.55 -23.97
C GLY A 33 17.63 -26.98 -23.60
N GLU A 34 17.96 -27.20 -22.33
CA GLU A 34 18.24 -28.53 -21.79
C GLU A 34 17.02 -29.07 -21.05
N THR A 35 16.71 -30.36 -21.29
CA THR A 35 15.56 -31.00 -20.64
C THR A 35 15.87 -31.32 -19.17
N PHE A 36 14.96 -31.01 -18.26
CA PHE A 36 15.05 -31.42 -16.86
C PHE A 36 15.09 -32.96 -16.74
N LYS A 37 16.07 -33.49 -16.00
CA LYS A 37 16.34 -34.93 -15.81
C LYS A 37 16.15 -35.37 -14.34
N GLY A 38 15.28 -34.74 -13.57
CA GLY A 38 15.00 -35.11 -12.17
C GLY A 38 14.29 -36.47 -12.06
N PRO A 39 14.33 -37.10 -10.87
CA PRO A 39 13.73 -38.40 -10.60
C PRO A 39 12.20 -38.41 -10.74
N ASP A 40 11.56 -37.31 -10.46
CA ASP A 40 10.14 -37.07 -10.64
C ASP A 40 9.88 -35.63 -11.10
N ARG A 41 8.62 -35.24 -11.25
CA ARG A 41 8.19 -33.89 -11.68
C ARG A 41 7.43 -33.15 -10.61
N GLU A 42 7.56 -33.60 -9.35
CA GLU A 42 7.04 -32.83 -8.23
C GLU A 42 7.77 -31.49 -8.11
N LEU A 43 7.04 -30.46 -7.79
CA LEU A 43 7.57 -29.09 -7.75
C LEU A 43 8.73 -28.94 -6.76
N ARG A 44 8.68 -29.67 -5.64
CA ARG A 44 9.79 -29.74 -4.68
C ARG A 44 11.05 -30.31 -5.32
N THR A 45 10.95 -31.44 -6.01
CA THR A 45 12.08 -32.11 -6.67
C THR A 45 12.66 -31.24 -7.79
N VAL A 46 11.80 -30.65 -8.61
CA VAL A 46 12.23 -29.73 -9.66
C VAL A 46 13.02 -28.57 -9.05
N ARG A 47 12.49 -27.94 -8.00
CA ARG A 47 13.16 -26.83 -7.31
C ARG A 47 14.51 -27.22 -6.73
N GLN A 48 14.58 -28.33 -6.01
CA GLN A 48 15.82 -28.84 -5.42
C GLN A 48 16.86 -29.16 -6.47
N THR A 49 16.47 -29.85 -7.53
CA THR A 49 17.38 -30.15 -8.66
C THR A 49 17.92 -28.89 -9.34
N MET A 50 17.08 -27.85 -9.48
CA MET A 50 17.54 -26.56 -10.02
C MET A 50 18.51 -25.86 -9.07
N ILE A 51 18.29 -25.92 -7.75
CA ILE A 51 19.20 -25.36 -6.75
C ILE A 51 20.54 -26.11 -6.77
N ASP A 52 20.52 -27.43 -6.83
CA ASP A 52 21.73 -28.25 -6.95
C ASP A 52 22.51 -27.94 -8.25
N PHE A 53 21.79 -27.75 -9.34
CA PHE A 53 22.39 -27.30 -10.60
C PHE A 53 23.08 -25.93 -10.46
N LEU A 54 22.44 -24.95 -9.81
CA LEU A 54 23.03 -23.64 -9.56
C LEU A 54 24.26 -23.71 -8.63
N GLN A 55 24.20 -24.58 -7.61
CA GLN A 55 25.30 -24.77 -6.66
C GLN A 55 26.52 -25.46 -7.31
N ASN A 56 26.29 -26.46 -8.15
CA ASN A 56 27.34 -27.28 -8.75
C ASN A 56 27.98 -26.63 -9.98
N HIS A 57 27.56 -25.45 -10.40
CA HIS A 57 28.17 -24.72 -11.49
C HIS A 57 29.58 -24.26 -11.12
N THR A 58 30.54 -24.55 -11.96
CA THR A 58 31.92 -24.05 -11.83
C THR A 58 31.96 -22.53 -11.96
N GLU A 59 32.91 -21.87 -11.28
CA GLU A 59 32.96 -20.39 -11.19
C GLU A 59 32.91 -19.66 -12.55
N GLY A 60 33.38 -20.25 -13.63
CA GLY A 60 33.35 -19.66 -14.97
C GLY A 60 32.01 -19.78 -15.73
N SER A 61 31.07 -20.61 -15.25
CA SER A 61 29.77 -20.87 -15.91
C SER A 61 28.56 -20.45 -15.07
N ARG A 62 28.79 -19.92 -13.84
CA ARG A 62 27.73 -19.42 -12.98
C ARG A 62 27.13 -18.13 -13.56
N PRO A 63 25.79 -17.95 -13.53
CA PRO A 63 25.19 -16.66 -13.87
C PRO A 63 25.80 -15.55 -13.01
N PRO A 64 26.20 -14.39 -13.58
CA PRO A 64 26.90 -13.33 -12.85
C PRO A 64 26.16 -12.80 -11.62
N THR A 65 24.83 -12.93 -11.60
CA THR A 65 23.96 -12.49 -10.50
C THR A 65 23.65 -13.58 -9.49
N CYS A 66 24.07 -14.82 -9.71
CA CYS A 66 23.83 -15.92 -8.77
C CYS A 66 24.84 -15.87 -7.62
N PRO A 67 24.40 -15.72 -6.35
CA PRO A 67 25.29 -15.73 -5.20
C PRO A 67 25.88 -17.11 -4.97
N PRO A 68 26.99 -17.23 -4.22
CA PRO A 68 27.52 -18.52 -3.79
C PRO A 68 26.53 -19.25 -2.91
N LEU A 69 26.15 -20.48 -3.27
CA LEU A 69 25.23 -21.34 -2.53
C LEU A 69 25.98 -22.36 -1.65
N ASN A 70 27.31 -22.45 -1.74
CA ASN A 70 28.12 -23.33 -0.91
C ASN A 70 28.10 -22.87 0.56
N PRO A 71 28.13 -23.81 1.54
CA PRO A 71 28.25 -23.43 2.93
C PRO A 71 29.64 -22.82 3.19
N ILE A 72 29.68 -21.78 4.02
CA ILE A 72 30.94 -21.19 4.50
C ILE A 72 31.47 -21.97 5.68
N GLN A 73 32.77 -21.86 5.91
CA GLN A 73 33.45 -22.51 7.04
C GLN A 73 33.23 -21.73 8.35
N PRO A 74 33.28 -22.40 9.53
CA PRO A 74 33.19 -21.73 10.84
C PRO A 74 34.20 -20.59 11.02
N SER A 75 35.40 -20.71 10.46
CA SER A 75 36.40 -19.64 10.46
C SER A 75 35.96 -18.37 9.76
N ASP A 76 35.26 -18.53 8.64
CA ASP A 76 34.77 -17.41 7.83
C ASP A 76 33.60 -16.69 8.53
N VAL A 77 32.79 -17.44 9.28
CA VAL A 77 31.72 -16.87 10.12
C VAL A 77 32.29 -15.92 11.18
N LEU A 78 33.39 -16.31 11.86
CA LEU A 78 34.03 -15.46 12.85
C LEU A 78 34.54 -14.15 12.24
N SER A 79 35.10 -14.22 11.05
CA SER A 79 35.52 -13.04 10.28
C SER A 79 34.36 -12.14 9.91
N LEU A 80 33.19 -12.70 9.54
CA LEU A 80 31.97 -11.95 9.24
C LEU A 80 31.38 -11.29 10.50
N ILE A 81 31.45 -11.98 11.65
CA ILE A 81 30.93 -11.47 12.92
C ILE A 81 31.70 -10.23 13.38
N ASP A 82 32.99 -10.15 13.12
CA ASP A 82 33.84 -9.03 13.49
C ASP A 82 33.84 -7.89 12.45
N HIS A 83 33.25 -8.15 11.29
CA HIS A 83 33.19 -7.17 10.19
C HIS A 83 32.08 -6.14 10.43
N ARG A 84 32.45 -4.86 10.56
CA ARG A 84 31.49 -3.75 10.57
C ARG A 84 31.23 -3.30 9.14
N GLY A 85 30.16 -3.81 8.56
CA GLY A 85 29.73 -3.46 7.20
C GLY A 85 28.61 -2.43 7.19
N SER A 86 28.27 -1.95 6.00
CA SER A 86 27.15 -1.04 5.76
C SER A 86 25.81 -1.77 5.56
N HIS A 87 25.81 -3.10 5.58
CA HIS A 87 24.66 -3.94 5.28
C HIS A 87 24.47 -5.03 6.34
N TYR A 88 23.26 -5.60 6.36
CA TYR A 88 22.96 -6.76 7.20
C TYR A 88 23.66 -8.01 6.68
N VAL A 89 24.12 -8.88 7.59
CA VAL A 89 24.60 -10.22 7.24
C VAL A 89 23.76 -11.25 8.00
N ALA A 90 23.07 -12.12 7.26
CA ALA A 90 22.28 -13.20 7.81
C ALA A 90 23.00 -14.54 7.56
N ILE A 91 23.15 -15.35 8.59
CA ILE A 91 23.83 -16.65 8.55
C ILE A 91 22.82 -17.73 8.91
N VAL A 92 22.45 -18.55 7.95
CA VAL A 92 21.50 -19.66 8.15
C VAL A 92 22.27 -20.91 8.55
N PHE A 93 22.00 -21.44 9.73
CA PHE A 93 22.49 -22.73 10.21
C PHE A 93 21.50 -23.83 9.86
N GLU A 94 21.95 -24.84 9.17
CA GLU A 94 21.08 -25.92 8.67
C GLU A 94 21.80 -27.26 8.60
N SER A 95 21.03 -28.36 8.52
CA SER A 95 21.59 -29.69 8.28
C SER A 95 22.05 -29.86 6.84
N ASN A 96 22.93 -30.81 6.58
CA ASN A 96 23.46 -31.08 5.23
C ASN A 96 22.36 -31.45 4.21
N SER A 97 21.28 -32.08 4.65
CA SER A 97 20.14 -32.45 3.78
C SER A 97 19.14 -31.32 3.55
N SER A 98 19.27 -30.21 4.26
CA SER A 98 18.38 -29.07 4.15
C SER A 98 18.64 -28.26 2.88
N TYR A 99 17.57 -27.68 2.31
CA TYR A 99 17.61 -26.72 1.21
C TYR A 99 17.30 -25.30 1.68
N LEU A 100 16.88 -25.14 2.94
CA LEU A 100 16.35 -23.89 3.48
C LEU A 100 17.34 -22.72 3.33
N GLY A 101 18.60 -22.90 3.70
CA GLY A 101 19.61 -21.84 3.60
C GLY A 101 19.82 -21.38 2.15
N ARG A 102 19.91 -22.34 1.21
CA ARG A 102 20.05 -22.04 -0.23
C ARG A 102 18.82 -21.29 -0.75
N GLU A 103 17.61 -21.71 -0.34
CA GLU A 103 16.36 -21.06 -0.74
C GLU A 103 16.23 -19.64 -0.19
N VAL A 104 16.61 -19.42 1.09
CA VAL A 104 16.61 -18.08 1.68
C VAL A 104 17.64 -17.17 0.99
N ILE A 105 18.82 -17.68 0.65
CA ILE A 105 19.82 -16.95 -0.17
C ILE A 105 19.19 -16.48 -1.48
N LEU A 106 18.52 -17.40 -2.20
CA LEU A 106 17.89 -17.09 -3.49
C LEU A 106 16.72 -16.10 -3.35
N ASP A 107 15.95 -16.19 -2.27
CA ASP A 107 14.85 -15.26 -1.97
C ASP A 107 15.30 -13.81 -1.75
N LEU A 108 16.52 -13.63 -1.26
CA LEU A 108 17.08 -12.32 -0.93
C LEU A 108 17.96 -11.73 -2.05
N ILE A 109 18.21 -12.45 -3.15
CA ILE A 109 18.95 -11.92 -4.32
C ILE A 109 18.38 -10.59 -4.83
N PRO A 110 17.05 -10.44 -4.96
CA PRO A 110 16.48 -9.18 -5.46
C PRO A 110 16.55 -8.02 -4.46
N TYR A 111 17.09 -8.25 -3.26
CA TYR A 111 17.13 -7.23 -2.21
C TYR A 111 18.54 -6.67 -2.06
N GLU A 112 18.63 -5.39 -1.72
CA GLU A 112 19.88 -4.69 -1.38
C GLU A 112 19.98 -4.48 0.13
N ASN A 113 21.18 -4.13 0.59
CA ASN A 113 21.53 -3.91 2.00
C ASN A 113 21.47 -5.16 2.89
N ILE A 114 21.39 -6.35 2.30
CA ILE A 114 21.48 -7.62 3.01
C ILE A 114 22.27 -8.64 2.21
N VAL A 115 23.11 -9.40 2.91
CA VAL A 115 23.80 -10.58 2.40
C VAL A 115 23.39 -11.78 3.24
N VAL A 116 23.03 -12.87 2.59
CA VAL A 116 22.67 -14.12 3.24
C VAL A 116 23.69 -15.19 2.89
N THR A 117 24.13 -15.93 3.88
CA THR A 117 25.02 -17.08 3.75
C THR A 117 24.53 -18.26 4.58
N ARG A 118 25.13 -19.43 4.43
CA ARG A 118 24.72 -20.62 5.18
C ARG A 118 25.90 -21.40 5.75
N VAL A 119 25.67 -22.11 6.85
CA VAL A 119 26.63 -22.97 7.56
C VAL A 119 25.98 -24.29 7.89
N LEU A 120 26.72 -25.38 7.79
CA LEU A 120 26.24 -26.71 8.17
C LEU A 120 26.44 -26.95 9.68
N ASP A 121 25.56 -27.79 10.25
CA ASP A 121 25.50 -28.11 11.67
C ASP A 121 26.55 -29.13 12.16
N GLY A 122 27.61 -29.38 11.36
CA GLY A 122 28.64 -30.37 11.67
C GLY A 122 29.52 -30.05 12.89
N ASP A 123 29.74 -28.76 13.19
CA ASP A 123 30.55 -28.30 14.32
C ASP A 123 29.65 -27.85 15.50
N LYS A 124 29.31 -28.79 16.38
CA LYS A 124 28.44 -28.50 17.54
C LYS A 124 29.05 -27.53 18.53
N VAL A 125 30.38 -27.57 18.73
CA VAL A 125 31.07 -26.69 19.67
C VAL A 125 31.00 -25.23 19.16
N PHE A 126 31.13 -25.04 17.87
CA PHE A 126 30.99 -23.74 17.24
C PHE A 126 29.54 -23.22 17.35
N LEU A 127 28.54 -24.06 17.12
CA LEU A 127 27.11 -23.70 17.25
C LEU A 127 26.76 -23.27 18.68
N GLU A 128 27.23 -24.02 19.69
CA GLU A 128 27.03 -23.69 21.11
C GLU A 128 27.62 -22.33 21.46
N LYS A 129 28.82 -21.99 20.97
CA LYS A 129 29.46 -20.68 21.19
C LYS A 129 28.62 -19.51 20.66
N LEU A 130 27.82 -19.73 19.61
CA LEU A 130 26.92 -18.74 19.03
C LEU A 130 25.51 -18.80 19.62
N GLY A 131 25.27 -19.70 20.58
CA GLY A 131 23.94 -19.90 21.19
C GLY A 131 22.94 -20.62 20.30
N VAL A 132 23.40 -21.32 19.23
CA VAL A 132 22.53 -22.09 18.33
C VAL A 132 22.28 -23.46 18.95
N SER A 133 21.10 -23.63 19.53
CA SER A 133 20.67 -24.88 20.17
C SER A 133 20.00 -25.88 19.23
N SER A 134 19.47 -25.40 18.12
CA SER A 134 18.76 -26.23 17.13
C SER A 134 18.88 -25.64 15.73
N VAL A 135 18.77 -26.49 14.71
CA VAL A 135 18.73 -26.10 13.30
C VAL A 135 17.39 -26.54 12.67
N PRO A 136 16.83 -25.79 11.72
CA PRO A 136 17.39 -24.56 11.15
C PRO A 136 17.24 -23.33 12.07
N SER A 137 18.26 -22.48 12.10
CA SER A 137 18.30 -21.21 12.83
C SER A 137 18.98 -20.14 11.98
N CYS A 138 18.73 -18.88 12.26
CA CYS A 138 19.38 -17.78 11.56
C CYS A 138 19.99 -16.78 12.55
N TYR A 139 21.26 -16.44 12.34
CA TYR A 139 21.99 -15.46 13.10
C TYR A 139 22.13 -14.18 12.27
N LEU A 140 21.73 -13.05 12.83
CA LEU A 140 21.72 -11.76 12.15
C LEU A 140 22.79 -10.84 12.74
N ILE A 141 23.56 -10.20 11.87
CA ILE A 141 24.52 -9.16 12.19
C ILE A 141 23.98 -7.86 11.57
N HIS A 142 23.76 -6.85 12.41
CA HIS A 142 23.27 -5.55 11.99
C HIS A 142 24.42 -4.63 11.55
N PRO A 143 24.17 -3.61 10.70
CA PRO A 143 25.17 -2.62 10.31
C PRO A 143 25.79 -1.87 11.49
N ASN A 144 25.03 -1.70 12.58
CA ASN A 144 25.51 -1.06 13.82
C ASN A 144 26.41 -1.97 14.70
N GLY A 145 26.65 -3.22 14.26
CA GLY A 145 27.45 -4.22 14.98
C GLY A 145 26.69 -5.01 16.04
N SER A 146 25.39 -4.73 16.29
CA SER A 146 24.55 -5.61 17.11
C SER A 146 24.31 -6.93 16.38
N ARG A 147 24.22 -8.03 17.14
CA ARG A 147 24.16 -9.37 16.56
C ARG A 147 23.44 -10.35 17.46
N GLY A 148 22.81 -11.37 16.87
CA GLY A 148 22.14 -12.42 17.63
C GLY A 148 21.29 -13.32 16.77
N LEU A 149 20.75 -14.37 17.39
CA LEU A 149 19.77 -15.25 16.74
C LEU A 149 18.45 -14.48 16.53
N ILE A 150 17.88 -14.63 15.35
CA ILE A 150 16.53 -14.13 15.12
C ILE A 150 15.52 -15.12 15.68
N ASN A 151 14.45 -14.58 16.26
CA ASN A 151 13.34 -15.39 16.75
C ASN A 151 12.22 -15.38 15.71
N VAL A 152 11.88 -16.52 15.16
CA VAL A 152 10.77 -16.72 14.24
C VAL A 152 9.79 -17.73 14.81
N ALA A 153 8.49 -17.54 14.55
CA ALA A 153 7.46 -18.39 15.11
C ALA A 153 7.52 -19.85 14.60
N LYS A 154 7.98 -20.06 13.37
CA LYS A 154 8.23 -21.38 12.76
C LYS A 154 9.56 -21.34 12.01
N PRO A 155 10.42 -22.35 12.12
CA PRO A 155 11.70 -22.40 11.42
C PRO A 155 11.54 -22.84 9.95
N LEU A 156 10.70 -22.14 9.20
CA LEU A 156 10.39 -22.37 7.80
C LEU A 156 10.96 -21.25 6.92
N ARG A 157 11.16 -21.53 5.63
CA ARG A 157 11.67 -20.60 4.64
C ARG A 157 10.91 -19.26 4.63
N ALA A 158 9.58 -19.31 4.59
CA ALA A 158 8.73 -18.12 4.57
C ALA A 158 9.00 -17.19 5.75
N PHE A 159 9.19 -17.75 6.94
CA PHE A 159 9.41 -16.99 8.16
C PHE A 159 10.78 -16.31 8.17
N PHE A 160 11.85 -17.00 7.80
CA PHE A 160 13.17 -16.40 7.69
C PHE A 160 13.21 -15.35 6.58
N SER A 161 12.70 -15.66 5.39
CA SER A 161 12.67 -14.73 4.27
C SER A 161 11.83 -13.48 4.58
N SER A 162 10.65 -13.62 5.21
CA SER A 162 9.80 -12.50 5.60
C SER A 162 10.49 -11.60 6.62
N TYR A 163 11.06 -12.18 7.68
CA TYR A 163 11.79 -11.44 8.70
C TYR A 163 12.93 -10.61 8.08
N LEU A 164 13.76 -11.24 7.25
CA LEU A 164 14.91 -10.57 6.63
C LEU A 164 14.49 -9.46 5.64
N LYS A 165 13.39 -9.66 4.92
CA LYS A 165 12.82 -8.63 4.01
C LYS A 165 12.18 -7.46 4.75
N SER A 166 11.78 -7.64 6.01
CA SER A 166 11.16 -6.60 6.84
C SER A 166 12.17 -5.72 7.59
N LEU A 167 13.45 -6.05 7.54
CA LEU A 167 14.50 -5.28 8.21
C LEU A 167 14.56 -3.84 7.67
N PRO A 168 14.88 -2.84 8.52
CA PRO A 168 15.08 -1.48 8.07
C PRO A 168 16.09 -1.39 6.93
N ASP A 169 15.80 -0.58 5.91
CA ASP A 169 16.66 -0.34 4.73
C ASP A 169 16.92 -1.56 3.83
N VAL A 170 16.41 -2.75 4.15
CA VAL A 170 16.37 -3.87 3.21
C VAL A 170 15.24 -3.63 2.23
N ARG A 171 15.59 -3.39 0.96
CA ARG A 171 14.62 -3.05 -0.07
C ARG A 171 14.90 -3.83 -1.35
N LYS A 172 13.86 -4.06 -2.14
CA LYS A 172 14.01 -4.71 -3.42
C LYS A 172 14.74 -3.79 -4.39
N LYS A 173 15.74 -4.33 -5.09
CA LYS A 173 16.47 -3.59 -6.13
C LYS A 173 15.49 -3.09 -7.18
N PRO A 174 15.56 -1.81 -7.60
CA PRO A 174 14.73 -1.33 -8.71
C PRO A 174 15.00 -2.18 -9.95
N LEU A 175 13.96 -2.52 -10.69
CA LEU A 175 14.10 -3.12 -12.01
C LEU A 175 14.78 -2.09 -12.91
N SER A 176 16.09 -2.22 -13.13
CA SER A 176 16.88 -1.27 -13.91
C SER A 176 16.49 -1.34 -15.39
N LEU A 177 15.72 -0.35 -15.83
CA LEU A 177 15.88 0.20 -17.18
C LEU A 177 17.18 1.03 -17.17
N PRO A 178 17.99 1.04 -18.25
CA PRO A 178 19.29 1.72 -18.26
C PRO A 178 19.14 3.21 -17.95
N GLU A 179 19.63 3.63 -16.78
CA GLU A 179 19.58 5.01 -16.30
C GLU A 179 20.55 5.91 -17.04
N LYS A 180 20.05 7.08 -17.42
CA LYS A 180 20.88 8.27 -17.67
C LYS A 180 21.34 8.84 -16.32
N PRO A 181 22.59 9.32 -16.18
CA PRO A 181 23.12 9.79 -14.91
C PRO A 181 22.39 11.05 -14.44
N ASN A 182 21.74 10.98 -13.29
CA ASN A 182 21.10 12.10 -12.64
C ASN A 182 21.96 12.65 -11.50
N LYS A 183 21.94 13.99 -11.45
CA LYS A 183 22.60 14.88 -10.50
C LYS A 183 22.16 14.61 -9.07
N GLU A 184 23.13 14.75 -8.16
CA GLU A 184 22.97 14.76 -6.71
C GLU A 184 21.85 15.72 -6.26
N GLU A 185 20.80 15.19 -5.64
CA GLU A 185 19.85 15.97 -4.85
C GLU A 185 20.23 15.89 -3.36
N ASN A 186 20.57 17.06 -2.81
CA ASN A 186 20.70 17.27 -1.37
C ASN A 186 19.36 16.98 -0.67
N SER A 187 19.26 15.87 0.03
CA SER A 187 18.11 15.57 0.87
C SER A 187 18.30 16.18 2.25
N GLU A 188 17.51 17.19 2.59
CA GLU A 188 17.31 17.63 3.96
C GLU A 188 16.74 16.45 4.78
N VAL A 189 17.51 15.98 5.72
CA VAL A 189 17.11 14.93 6.67
C VAL A 189 16.09 15.52 7.65
N VAL A 190 14.82 15.28 7.39
CA VAL A 190 13.76 15.53 8.37
C VAL A 190 13.84 14.43 9.42
N VAL A 191 14.19 14.79 10.65
CA VAL A 191 14.23 13.88 11.80
C VAL A 191 12.80 13.47 12.13
N TRP A 192 12.38 12.31 11.65
CA TRP A 192 11.11 11.70 12.01
C TRP A 192 11.28 10.97 13.34
N ARG A 193 10.36 11.20 14.30
CA ARG A 193 10.28 10.42 15.53
C ARG A 193 10.14 8.94 15.15
N GLU A 194 10.98 8.09 15.73
CA GLU A 194 10.84 6.64 15.62
C GLU A 194 9.49 6.23 16.23
N PHE A 195 8.50 6.07 15.38
CA PHE A 195 7.28 5.38 15.77
C PHE A 195 7.61 3.90 15.93
N ASP A 196 7.19 3.34 17.05
CA ASP A 196 7.33 1.93 17.36
C ASP A 196 6.69 1.09 16.24
N LYS A 197 7.52 0.57 15.33
CA LYS A 197 7.11 -0.08 14.07
C LYS A 197 6.16 -1.27 14.30
N GLN A 198 6.28 -1.93 15.44
CA GLN A 198 5.55 -3.16 15.73
C GLN A 198 4.09 -2.90 16.15
N VAL A 199 3.83 -1.81 16.83
CA VAL A 199 2.47 -1.41 17.26
C VAL A 199 1.66 -0.87 16.08
N SER A 200 2.31 -0.18 15.15
CA SER A 200 1.67 0.51 14.01
C SER A 200 1.05 -0.42 12.97
N LEU A 201 1.66 -1.57 12.66
CA LEU A 201 1.22 -2.46 11.57
C LEU A 201 0.08 -3.41 11.97
N SER A 202 -0.07 -3.70 13.27
CA SER A 202 -1.09 -4.62 13.81
C SER A 202 -2.43 -3.95 14.11
N LYS A 203 -2.52 -2.60 14.04
CA LYS A 203 -3.70 -1.82 14.43
C LYS A 203 -4.32 -1.07 13.27
N LEU A 204 -5.63 -0.89 13.37
CA LEU A 204 -6.41 -0.02 12.52
C LEU A 204 -6.64 1.31 13.24
N TYR A 205 -6.45 2.44 12.57
CA TYR A 205 -6.55 3.76 13.18
C TYR A 205 -7.75 4.54 12.64
N THR A 206 -8.56 5.09 13.51
CA THR A 206 -9.69 5.97 13.17
C THR A 206 -9.22 7.14 12.29
N ALA A 207 -8.06 7.72 12.62
CA ALA A 207 -7.48 8.83 11.87
C ALA A 207 -7.22 8.49 10.40
N ASP A 208 -6.73 7.27 10.10
CA ASP A 208 -6.51 6.84 8.73
C ASP A 208 -7.82 6.73 7.95
N LEU A 209 -8.85 6.08 8.54
CA LEU A 209 -10.14 5.89 7.88
C LEU A 209 -10.87 7.22 7.65
N GLU A 210 -10.86 8.12 8.64
CA GLU A 210 -11.49 9.44 8.53
C GLU A 210 -10.74 10.38 7.59
N SER A 211 -9.40 10.34 7.57
CA SER A 211 -8.60 11.06 6.59
C SER A 211 -8.84 10.55 5.16
N GLY A 212 -9.07 9.23 5.01
CA GLY A 212 -9.50 8.65 3.74
C GLY A 212 -10.85 9.17 3.29
N LEU A 213 -11.85 9.19 4.18
CA LEU A 213 -13.16 9.78 3.89
C LEU A 213 -13.06 11.28 3.58
N HIS A 214 -12.22 12.01 4.34
CA HIS A 214 -11.95 13.42 4.06
C HIS A 214 -11.43 13.62 2.64
N TYR A 215 -10.39 12.86 2.24
CA TYR A 215 -9.81 12.95 0.91
C TYR A 215 -10.82 12.58 -0.17
N LEU A 216 -11.53 11.47 0.01
CA LEU A 216 -12.56 10.99 -0.90
C LEU A 216 -13.64 12.05 -1.14
N LEU A 217 -14.22 12.59 -0.07
CA LEU A 217 -15.37 13.51 -0.17
C LEU A 217 -14.97 14.93 -0.59
N ARG A 218 -13.75 15.40 -0.27
CA ARG A 218 -13.32 16.79 -0.50
C ARG A 218 -12.29 16.96 -1.60
N VAL A 219 -11.62 15.88 -2.02
CA VAL A 219 -10.58 15.96 -3.07
C VAL A 219 -10.98 15.16 -4.30
N GLU A 220 -11.23 13.86 -4.17
CA GLU A 220 -11.59 13.02 -5.32
C GLU A 220 -12.90 13.47 -5.97
N LEU A 221 -13.96 13.66 -5.18
CA LEU A 221 -15.24 14.12 -5.71
C LEU A 221 -15.19 15.55 -6.27
N ALA A 222 -14.23 16.39 -5.81
CA ALA A 222 -14.07 17.76 -6.31
C ALA A 222 -13.65 17.83 -7.79
N ALA A 223 -13.11 16.74 -8.35
CA ALA A 223 -12.85 16.63 -9.79
C ALA A 223 -14.13 16.71 -10.64
N HIS A 224 -15.29 16.46 -10.03
CA HIS A 224 -16.60 16.46 -10.69
C HIS A 224 -17.39 17.72 -10.29
N ARG A 225 -17.57 18.67 -11.21
CA ARG A 225 -18.37 19.90 -10.94
C ARG A 225 -19.83 19.60 -10.60
N SER A 226 -20.40 18.57 -11.20
CA SER A 226 -21.73 18.04 -10.91
C SER A 226 -21.75 16.55 -11.14
N LEU A 227 -22.51 15.84 -10.34
CA LEU A 227 -22.70 14.40 -10.39
C LEU A 227 -24.04 14.08 -11.04
N ALA A 228 -24.07 13.27 -12.09
CA ALA A 228 -25.28 12.92 -12.84
C ALA A 228 -25.22 11.46 -13.31
N GLY A 229 -26.35 10.88 -13.65
CA GLY A 229 -26.46 9.57 -14.25
C GLY A 229 -25.71 8.48 -13.47
N ALA A 230 -24.74 7.83 -14.11
CA ALA A 230 -23.96 6.74 -13.50
C ALA A 230 -23.09 7.22 -12.32
N GLU A 231 -22.48 8.41 -12.40
CA GLU A 231 -21.68 8.97 -11.32
C GLU A 231 -22.50 9.20 -10.05
N LEU A 232 -23.70 9.80 -10.20
CA LEU A 232 -24.59 10.03 -9.07
C LEU A 232 -25.09 8.72 -8.45
N ARG A 233 -25.43 7.72 -9.28
CA ARG A 233 -25.79 6.39 -8.77
C ARG A 233 -24.64 5.77 -8.01
N THR A 234 -23.42 5.80 -8.56
CA THR A 234 -22.22 5.28 -7.87
C THR A 234 -22.00 5.98 -6.54
N LEU A 235 -22.16 7.30 -6.46
CA LEU A 235 -22.04 8.02 -5.19
C LEU A 235 -23.13 7.60 -4.19
N LYS A 236 -24.40 7.52 -4.62
CA LYS A 236 -25.52 7.08 -3.76
C LYS A 236 -25.26 5.68 -3.20
N ASP A 237 -24.90 4.74 -4.05
CA ASP A 237 -24.58 3.35 -3.64
C ASP A 237 -23.40 3.29 -2.68
N PHE A 238 -22.33 4.03 -3.00
CA PHE A 238 -21.14 4.11 -2.15
C PHE A 238 -21.47 4.66 -0.76
N VAL A 239 -22.14 5.81 -0.69
CA VAL A 239 -22.49 6.43 0.58
C VAL A 239 -23.45 5.55 1.38
N THR A 240 -24.40 4.86 0.72
CA THR A 240 -25.32 3.92 1.38
C THR A 240 -24.56 2.79 2.06
N VAL A 241 -23.67 2.11 1.32
CA VAL A 241 -22.88 1.00 1.90
C VAL A 241 -21.96 1.47 3.01
N VAL A 242 -21.27 2.62 2.81
CA VAL A 242 -20.37 3.15 3.84
C VAL A 242 -21.13 3.60 5.07
N ALA A 243 -22.29 4.27 4.96
CA ALA A 243 -23.12 4.70 6.09
C ALA A 243 -23.55 3.51 6.97
N LYS A 244 -23.86 2.36 6.36
CA LYS A 244 -24.31 1.15 7.06
C LYS A 244 -23.18 0.35 7.70
N LEU A 245 -21.99 0.34 7.09
CA LEU A 245 -20.89 -0.56 7.46
C LEU A 245 -19.69 0.15 8.12
N PHE A 246 -19.62 1.48 8.12
CA PHE A 246 -18.48 2.20 8.68
C PHE A 246 -18.45 2.11 10.22
N PRO A 247 -17.38 1.52 10.83
CA PRO A 247 -17.35 1.28 12.27
C PRO A 247 -16.79 2.46 13.08
N GLY A 248 -16.53 3.62 12.46
CA GLY A 248 -15.85 4.76 13.07
C GLY A 248 -16.67 5.51 14.12
N ARG A 249 -16.20 6.71 14.49
CA ARG A 249 -16.79 7.53 15.55
C ARG A 249 -18.24 7.93 15.28
N PRO A 250 -19.09 8.07 16.32
CA PRO A 250 -20.50 8.41 16.15
C PRO A 250 -20.78 9.67 15.32
N PRO A 251 -20.03 10.79 15.47
CA PRO A 251 -20.27 11.98 14.64
C PRO A 251 -20.04 11.78 13.15
N VAL A 252 -19.06 10.93 12.79
CA VAL A 252 -18.76 10.60 11.38
C VAL A 252 -19.81 9.66 10.82
N ARG A 253 -20.23 8.66 11.60
CA ARG A 253 -21.33 7.77 11.22
C ARG A 253 -22.61 8.55 10.97
N LYS A 254 -22.98 9.46 11.89
CA LYS A 254 -24.14 10.34 11.74
C LYS A 254 -24.03 11.23 10.49
N LEU A 255 -22.84 11.73 10.17
CA LEU A 255 -22.62 12.46 8.91
C LEU A 255 -22.92 11.61 7.70
N LEU A 256 -22.41 10.37 7.66
CA LEU A 256 -22.62 9.44 6.56
C LEU A 256 -24.09 9.05 6.40
N GLU A 257 -24.78 8.79 7.51
CA GLU A 257 -26.24 8.52 7.56
C GLU A 257 -27.02 9.74 7.03
N THR A 258 -26.71 10.94 7.51
CA THR A 258 -27.33 12.18 7.06
C THR A 258 -27.10 12.42 5.56
N LEU A 259 -25.86 12.16 5.07
CA LEU A 259 -25.54 12.30 3.66
C LEU A 259 -26.30 11.27 2.81
N GLN A 260 -26.42 10.04 3.28
CA GLN A 260 -27.18 8.98 2.62
C GLN A 260 -28.66 9.33 2.53
N GLU A 261 -29.30 9.75 3.65
CA GLU A 261 -30.70 10.15 3.69
C GLU A 261 -30.96 11.35 2.77
N TRP A 262 -30.08 12.35 2.80
CA TRP A 262 -30.18 13.51 1.92
C TRP A 262 -30.09 13.10 0.45
N LEU A 263 -29.09 12.29 0.06
CA LEU A 263 -28.94 11.81 -1.31
C LEU A 263 -30.14 10.96 -1.77
N ALA A 264 -30.71 10.15 -0.87
CA ALA A 264 -31.88 9.32 -1.17
C ALA A 264 -33.16 10.15 -1.35
N SER A 265 -33.32 11.22 -0.55
CA SER A 265 -34.51 12.08 -0.60
C SER A 265 -34.60 12.97 -1.85
N LEU A 266 -33.47 13.17 -2.56
CA LEU A 266 -33.43 14.06 -3.71
C LEU A 266 -33.92 13.34 -4.99
N PRO A 267 -35.04 13.79 -5.59
CA PRO A 267 -35.54 13.28 -6.87
C PRO A 267 -34.80 13.90 -8.09
N LEU A 268 -33.53 14.30 -7.87
CA LEU A 268 -32.72 15.00 -8.87
C LEU A 268 -31.85 14.01 -9.66
N ASP A 269 -31.81 14.19 -10.97
CA ASP A 269 -30.92 13.44 -11.88
C ASP A 269 -29.49 14.00 -11.92
N ARG A 270 -29.30 15.19 -11.35
CA ARG A 270 -28.02 15.89 -11.27
C ARG A 270 -27.90 16.68 -9.98
N ILE A 271 -26.76 16.55 -9.30
CA ILE A 271 -26.45 17.26 -8.07
C ILE A 271 -25.13 18.00 -8.25
N PRO A 272 -25.05 19.33 -7.99
CA PRO A 272 -23.78 20.04 -7.95
C PRO A 272 -22.88 19.49 -6.83
N TYR A 273 -21.60 19.32 -7.09
CA TYR A 273 -20.65 18.88 -6.06
C TYR A 273 -20.66 19.78 -4.82
N ASN A 274 -20.78 21.10 -5.01
CA ASN A 274 -20.83 22.05 -3.88
C ASN A 274 -21.97 21.74 -2.89
N ALA A 275 -23.10 21.19 -3.35
CA ALA A 275 -24.19 20.82 -2.44
C ALA A 275 -23.79 19.62 -1.54
N VAL A 276 -23.04 18.66 -2.07
CA VAL A 276 -22.45 17.57 -1.29
C VAL A 276 -21.43 18.13 -0.31
N LEU A 277 -20.54 19.01 -0.77
CA LEU A 277 -19.49 19.63 0.04
C LEU A 277 -20.06 20.47 1.19
N ASP A 278 -21.17 21.19 0.95
CA ASP A 278 -21.83 22.01 1.97
C ASP A 278 -22.39 21.16 3.10
N LEU A 279 -22.91 19.98 2.81
CA LEU A 279 -23.35 19.03 3.82
C LEU A 279 -22.14 18.43 4.57
N VAL A 280 -21.12 17.97 3.84
CA VAL A 280 -19.88 17.41 4.44
C VAL A 280 -19.17 18.40 5.35
N ASN A 281 -19.20 19.69 5.01
CA ASN A 281 -18.63 20.77 5.82
C ASN A 281 -19.59 21.29 6.90
N ASN A 282 -20.74 20.67 7.04
CA ASN A 282 -21.77 21.03 8.02
C ASN A 282 -22.18 22.51 7.97
N LYS A 283 -22.30 23.11 6.79
CA LYS A 283 -22.74 24.51 6.66
C LYS A 283 -24.16 24.74 7.17
N MET A 284 -24.98 23.69 7.21
CA MET A 284 -26.34 23.72 7.76
C MET A 284 -26.37 23.64 9.30
N ARG A 285 -25.20 23.48 9.95
CA ARG A 285 -25.05 23.38 11.40
C ARG A 285 -25.91 22.29 12.05
N ILE A 286 -25.94 21.12 11.40
CA ILE A 286 -26.61 19.91 11.90
C ILE A 286 -25.87 19.44 13.14
N SER A 287 -26.59 19.29 14.26
CA SER A 287 -25.99 18.86 15.53
C SER A 287 -25.47 17.43 15.46
N GLY A 288 -24.26 17.22 15.99
CA GLY A 288 -23.67 15.88 16.16
C GLY A 288 -23.09 15.26 14.91
N ILE A 289 -22.98 15.98 13.78
CA ILE A 289 -22.21 15.54 12.61
C ILE A 289 -20.84 16.23 12.59
N PHE A 290 -19.82 15.46 12.28
CA PHE A 290 -18.45 15.98 12.15
C PHE A 290 -17.59 15.03 11.30
N LEU A 291 -16.78 15.60 10.44
CA LEU A 291 -15.65 14.93 9.79
C LEU A 291 -14.45 15.85 9.91
N THR A 292 -13.31 15.29 10.27
CA THR A 292 -12.06 16.05 10.43
C THR A 292 -11.81 17.01 9.26
N ASN A 293 -11.30 18.21 9.58
CA ASN A 293 -10.91 19.20 8.58
C ASN A 293 -9.45 19.04 8.15
N HIS A 294 -8.71 18.14 8.78
CA HIS A 294 -7.30 17.89 8.52
C HIS A 294 -7.07 16.43 8.19
N ILE A 295 -6.15 16.19 7.29
CA ILE A 295 -5.65 14.86 6.98
C ILE A 295 -4.58 14.51 8.00
N LYS A 296 -4.77 13.40 8.73
CA LYS A 296 -3.81 12.86 9.70
C LYS A 296 -3.60 11.38 9.40
N TRP A 297 -2.50 11.05 8.75
CA TRP A 297 -2.10 9.67 8.56
C TRP A 297 -1.35 9.17 9.80
N VAL A 298 -1.71 7.99 10.30
CA VAL A 298 -1.03 7.30 11.41
C VAL A 298 -0.42 6.01 10.88
N GLY A 299 -1.20 4.95 10.71
CA GLY A 299 -0.75 3.70 10.13
C GLY A 299 -0.55 3.77 8.60
N CYS A 300 -1.10 4.78 7.93
CA CYS A 300 -0.90 5.08 6.52
C CYS A 300 0.13 6.21 6.26
N GLN A 301 0.84 6.66 7.29
CA GLN A 301 1.91 7.63 7.12
C GLN A 301 3.00 7.04 6.23
N GLY A 302 3.35 7.74 5.17
CA GLY A 302 4.47 7.41 4.30
C GLY A 302 5.79 8.00 4.80
N SER A 303 6.92 7.48 4.34
CA SER A 303 8.24 8.07 4.57
C SER A 303 8.41 9.42 3.87
N ARG A 304 7.57 9.69 2.86
CA ARG A 304 7.44 10.96 2.14
C ARG A 304 5.97 11.30 1.97
N PRO A 305 5.61 12.58 1.78
CA PRO A 305 4.21 13.02 1.66
C PRO A 305 3.43 12.37 0.51
N GLU A 306 4.11 12.02 -0.59
CA GLU A 306 3.53 11.42 -1.78
C GLU A 306 3.36 9.90 -1.69
N LEU A 307 3.94 9.25 -0.66
CA LEU A 307 3.89 7.80 -0.50
C LEU A 307 2.82 7.38 0.50
N ARG A 308 2.19 6.21 0.25
CA ARG A 308 1.16 5.57 1.07
C ARG A 308 -0.14 6.37 1.19
N GLY A 309 -0.29 7.23 2.17
CA GLY A 309 -1.41 8.16 2.36
C GLY A 309 -2.79 7.62 1.99
N TYR A 310 -3.45 8.30 1.06
CA TYR A 310 -4.82 7.99 0.63
C TYR A 310 -5.00 6.58 0.03
N PRO A 311 -4.16 6.08 -0.88
CA PRO A 311 -4.30 4.71 -1.37
C PRO A 311 -4.23 3.65 -0.27
N CYS A 312 -3.34 3.83 0.72
CA CYS A 312 -3.27 2.96 1.91
C CYS A 312 -4.58 2.99 2.71
N SER A 313 -5.11 4.19 2.97
CA SER A 313 -6.37 4.38 3.70
C SER A 313 -7.54 3.77 2.95
N LEU A 314 -7.59 3.91 1.63
CA LEU A 314 -8.65 3.36 0.79
C LEU A 314 -8.69 1.83 0.85
N TRP A 315 -7.55 1.15 0.77
CA TRP A 315 -7.46 -0.28 0.97
C TRP A 315 -7.95 -0.70 2.37
N LYS A 316 -7.53 0.01 3.43
CA LYS A 316 -8.01 -0.24 4.80
C LYS A 316 -9.52 -0.07 4.90
N LEU A 317 -10.09 0.98 4.30
CA LEU A 317 -11.54 1.20 4.27
C LEU A 317 -12.26 0.04 3.59
N PHE A 318 -11.82 -0.39 2.41
CA PHE A 318 -12.47 -1.47 1.67
C PHE A 318 -12.43 -2.80 2.42
N HIS A 319 -11.28 -3.16 3.01
CA HIS A 319 -11.18 -4.34 3.85
C HIS A 319 -12.10 -4.24 5.08
N THR A 320 -12.16 -3.07 5.71
CA THR A 320 -13.05 -2.85 6.84
C THR A 320 -14.51 -3.06 6.43
N LEU A 321 -14.94 -2.51 5.30
CA LEU A 321 -16.32 -2.65 4.84
C LEU A 321 -16.68 -4.11 4.49
N THR A 322 -15.78 -4.87 3.82
CA THR A 322 -16.04 -6.28 3.54
C THR A 322 -16.14 -7.13 4.81
N VAL A 323 -15.27 -6.86 5.79
CA VAL A 323 -15.31 -7.55 7.10
C VAL A 323 -16.58 -7.20 7.87
N GLN A 324 -16.99 -5.91 7.89
CA GLN A 324 -18.23 -5.49 8.55
C GLN A 324 -19.46 -6.11 7.90
N ALA A 325 -19.51 -6.22 6.57
CA ALA A 325 -20.59 -6.90 5.87
C ALA A 325 -20.66 -8.40 6.22
N SER A 326 -19.50 -9.06 6.34
CA SER A 326 -19.43 -10.47 6.77
C SER A 326 -19.82 -10.66 8.23
N ALA A 327 -19.47 -9.70 9.11
CA ALA A 327 -19.78 -9.77 10.54
C ALA A 327 -21.24 -9.39 10.87
N HIS A 328 -21.88 -8.58 10.03
CA HIS A 328 -23.23 -8.04 10.24
C HIS A 328 -24.08 -8.24 8.96
N PRO A 329 -24.55 -9.47 8.69
CA PRO A 329 -25.30 -9.78 7.46
C PRO A 329 -26.54 -8.89 7.26
N ASP A 330 -27.21 -8.50 8.37
CA ASP A 330 -28.43 -7.69 8.34
C ASP A 330 -28.15 -6.17 8.16
N ALA A 331 -26.90 -5.74 8.16
CA ALA A 331 -26.57 -4.30 8.11
C ALA A 331 -27.05 -3.60 6.82
N LEU A 332 -27.15 -4.35 5.71
CA LEU A 332 -27.59 -3.84 4.43
C LEU A 332 -29.09 -4.05 4.15
N VAL A 333 -29.86 -4.55 5.11
CA VAL A 333 -31.32 -4.74 4.95
C VAL A 333 -32.00 -3.40 4.63
N GLY A 334 -32.89 -3.41 3.65
CA GLY A 334 -33.63 -2.23 3.18
C GLY A 334 -32.81 -1.27 2.31
N THR A 335 -31.63 -1.67 1.85
CA THR A 335 -30.76 -0.85 0.99
C THR A 335 -30.82 -1.27 -0.48
N GLY A 336 -31.37 -2.45 -0.80
CA GLY A 336 -31.32 -3.08 -2.12
C GLY A 336 -30.04 -3.88 -2.37
N PHE A 337 -29.21 -4.07 -1.34
CA PHE A 337 -27.96 -4.84 -1.37
C PHE A 337 -27.95 -6.02 -0.38
N GLU A 338 -29.05 -6.29 0.27
CA GLU A 338 -29.18 -7.25 1.36
C GLU A 338 -28.82 -8.69 0.99
N ASP A 339 -29.18 -9.10 -0.20
CA ASP A 339 -28.99 -10.48 -0.68
C ASP A 339 -27.79 -10.67 -1.60
N ASP A 340 -27.00 -9.59 -1.81
CA ASP A 340 -25.85 -9.63 -2.70
C ASP A 340 -24.52 -9.81 -1.92
N PRO A 341 -23.91 -11.02 -1.91
CA PRO A 341 -22.63 -11.26 -1.27
C PRO A 341 -21.48 -10.46 -1.87
N GLN A 342 -21.66 -9.92 -3.08
CA GLN A 342 -20.69 -9.09 -3.78
C GLN A 342 -20.96 -7.58 -3.59
N ALA A 343 -21.99 -7.18 -2.85
CA ALA A 343 -22.44 -5.79 -2.76
C ALA A 343 -21.30 -4.80 -2.50
N VAL A 344 -20.47 -5.08 -1.49
CA VAL A 344 -19.31 -4.24 -1.15
C VAL A 344 -18.28 -4.25 -2.27
N LEU A 345 -17.94 -5.40 -2.85
CA LEU A 345 -16.97 -5.52 -3.95
C LEU A 345 -17.44 -4.82 -5.21
N GLN A 346 -18.71 -4.95 -5.58
CA GLN A 346 -19.29 -4.27 -6.74
C GLN A 346 -19.34 -2.74 -6.52
N MET A 347 -19.60 -2.30 -5.29
CA MET A 347 -19.52 -0.89 -4.92
C MET A 347 -18.08 -0.37 -5.04
N VAL A 348 -17.10 -1.09 -4.51
CA VAL A 348 -15.66 -0.75 -4.62
C VAL A 348 -15.25 -0.67 -6.08
N ARG A 349 -15.62 -1.65 -6.90
CA ARG A 349 -15.34 -1.69 -8.34
C ARG A 349 -15.88 -0.44 -9.06
N ARG A 350 -17.16 -0.09 -8.81
CA ARG A 350 -17.77 1.11 -9.39
C ARG A 350 -17.10 2.39 -8.90
N TYR A 351 -16.79 2.47 -7.59
CA TYR A 351 -16.10 3.62 -7.02
C TYR A 351 -14.74 3.85 -7.67
N ILE A 352 -13.89 2.82 -7.71
CA ILE A 352 -12.53 2.91 -8.29
C ILE A 352 -12.61 3.35 -9.76
N ARG A 353 -13.51 2.76 -10.53
CA ARG A 353 -13.68 3.09 -11.95
C ARG A 353 -14.15 4.53 -12.17
N THR A 354 -15.00 5.06 -11.27
CA THR A 354 -15.69 6.35 -11.47
C THR A 354 -14.92 7.51 -10.88
N PHE A 355 -14.39 7.36 -9.67
CA PHE A 355 -13.87 8.48 -8.88
C PHE A 355 -12.37 8.41 -8.56
N PHE A 356 -11.76 7.22 -8.59
CA PHE A 356 -10.35 7.11 -8.23
C PHE A 356 -9.46 7.72 -9.31
N GLY A 357 -8.59 8.68 -8.93
CA GLY A 357 -7.81 9.49 -9.86
C GLY A 357 -6.79 8.71 -10.70
N CYS A 358 -6.37 7.51 -10.26
CA CYS A 358 -5.49 6.64 -11.03
C CYS A 358 -6.30 5.77 -12.00
N LYS A 359 -6.41 6.19 -13.26
CA LYS A 359 -7.17 5.45 -14.30
C LYS A 359 -6.60 4.06 -14.56
N GLU A 360 -5.29 3.94 -14.69
CA GLU A 360 -4.59 2.66 -14.89
C GLU A 360 -4.87 1.68 -13.74
N CYS A 361 -4.86 2.17 -12.48
CA CYS A 361 -5.23 1.35 -11.33
C CYS A 361 -6.69 0.88 -11.42
N GLY A 362 -7.58 1.73 -11.92
CA GLY A 362 -8.98 1.40 -12.16
C GLY A 362 -9.16 0.33 -13.22
N GLU A 363 -8.41 0.38 -14.31
CA GLU A 363 -8.40 -0.62 -15.38
C GLU A 363 -7.89 -1.96 -14.88
N HIS A 364 -6.77 -1.99 -14.15
CA HIS A 364 -6.26 -3.22 -13.54
C HIS A 364 -7.23 -3.83 -12.53
N PHE A 365 -7.90 -3.01 -11.72
CA PHE A 365 -8.91 -3.51 -10.79
C PHE A 365 -10.12 -4.11 -11.54
N GLU A 366 -10.53 -3.48 -12.63
CA GLU A 366 -11.61 -3.97 -13.49
C GLU A 366 -11.27 -5.32 -14.15
N GLU A 367 -10.02 -5.51 -14.59
CA GLU A 367 -9.54 -6.78 -15.12
C GLU A 367 -9.58 -7.89 -14.06
N MET A 368 -9.05 -7.61 -12.87
CA MET A 368 -9.09 -8.55 -11.75
C MET A 368 -10.54 -8.91 -11.35
N ALA A 369 -11.45 -7.94 -11.42
CA ALA A 369 -12.86 -8.16 -11.11
C ALA A 369 -13.54 -9.06 -12.16
N LYS A 370 -13.32 -8.78 -13.45
CA LYS A 370 -13.85 -9.61 -14.55
C LYS A 370 -13.35 -11.06 -14.49
N GLU A 371 -12.09 -11.24 -14.09
CA GLU A 371 -11.46 -12.56 -14.02
C GLU A 371 -12.13 -13.49 -13.00
N SER A 372 -12.46 -12.97 -11.82
CA SER A 372 -12.77 -13.87 -10.70
C SER A 372 -13.83 -13.38 -9.69
N MET A 373 -14.35 -12.16 -9.82
CA MET A 373 -15.33 -11.66 -8.84
C MET A 373 -16.65 -12.44 -8.88
N ASP A 374 -17.04 -12.95 -10.04
CA ASP A 374 -18.27 -13.75 -10.21
C ASP A 374 -18.24 -15.08 -9.43
N SER A 375 -17.06 -15.53 -9.01
CA SER A 375 -16.90 -16.74 -8.16
C SER A 375 -17.27 -16.51 -6.68
N VAL A 376 -17.41 -15.26 -6.25
CA VAL A 376 -17.75 -14.88 -4.88
C VAL A 376 -19.23 -15.13 -4.62
N LYS A 377 -19.55 -16.04 -3.69
CA LYS A 377 -20.93 -16.47 -3.35
C LYS A 377 -21.30 -16.20 -1.90
N THR A 378 -20.33 -15.84 -1.06
CA THR A 378 -20.56 -15.54 0.36
C THR A 378 -19.81 -14.27 0.77
N PRO A 379 -20.24 -13.57 1.83
CA PRO A 379 -19.50 -12.42 2.36
C PRO A 379 -18.06 -12.77 2.79
N ASP A 380 -17.84 -13.97 3.31
CA ASP A 380 -16.52 -14.46 3.68
C ASP A 380 -15.60 -14.63 2.47
N GLN A 381 -16.14 -15.14 1.38
CA GLN A 381 -15.41 -15.18 0.10
C GLN A 381 -15.10 -13.79 -0.44
N ALA A 382 -15.95 -12.79 -0.18
CA ALA A 382 -15.65 -11.40 -0.55
C ALA A 382 -14.45 -10.83 0.24
N VAL A 383 -14.36 -11.13 1.53
CA VAL A 383 -13.20 -10.76 2.37
C VAL A 383 -11.91 -11.38 1.81
N LEU A 384 -11.93 -12.70 1.52
CA LEU A 384 -10.78 -13.42 0.96
C LEU A 384 -10.43 -12.95 -0.46
N TRP A 385 -11.42 -12.67 -1.30
CA TRP A 385 -11.18 -12.19 -2.65
C TRP A 385 -10.43 -10.86 -2.64
N LEU A 386 -10.89 -9.90 -1.85
CA LEU A 386 -10.23 -8.58 -1.74
C LEU A 386 -8.80 -8.71 -1.21
N TRP A 387 -8.58 -9.58 -0.23
CA TRP A 387 -7.27 -9.87 0.32
C TRP A 387 -6.32 -10.48 -0.73
N ARG A 388 -6.77 -11.51 -1.48
CA ARG A 388 -5.94 -12.10 -2.55
C ARG A 388 -5.56 -11.07 -3.61
N LYS A 389 -6.52 -10.22 -4.03
CA LYS A 389 -6.25 -9.19 -5.04
C LYS A 389 -5.33 -8.09 -4.50
N HIS A 390 -5.44 -7.72 -3.23
CA HIS A 390 -4.50 -6.78 -2.60
C HIS A 390 -3.07 -7.36 -2.55
N ASN A 391 -2.90 -8.63 -2.17
CA ASN A 391 -1.61 -9.30 -2.20
C ASN A 391 -1.02 -9.42 -3.62
N MET A 392 -1.86 -9.65 -4.62
CA MET A 392 -1.44 -9.63 -6.02
C MET A 392 -0.88 -8.24 -6.40
N VAL A 393 -1.58 -7.17 -6.05
CA VAL A 393 -1.14 -5.79 -6.28
C VAL A 393 0.16 -5.49 -5.52
N ASN A 394 0.31 -5.95 -4.27
CA ASN A 394 1.57 -5.84 -3.54
C ASN A 394 2.72 -6.54 -4.28
N GLY A 395 2.49 -7.73 -4.81
CA GLY A 395 3.48 -8.44 -5.61
C GLY A 395 3.91 -7.70 -6.89
N LEU A 396 2.95 -7.10 -7.58
CA LEU A 396 3.19 -6.31 -8.81
C LEU A 396 3.96 -5.01 -8.53
N LEU A 397 3.62 -4.33 -7.44
CA LEU A 397 4.22 -3.03 -7.08
C LEU A 397 5.51 -3.15 -6.27
N ALA A 398 5.91 -4.36 -5.83
CA ALA A 398 7.16 -4.56 -5.11
C ALA A 398 8.38 -4.21 -5.97
N GLY A 399 9.20 -3.27 -5.51
CA GLY A 399 10.35 -2.71 -6.23
C GLY A 399 9.99 -1.63 -7.25
N HIS A 400 8.72 -1.19 -7.32
CA HIS A 400 8.30 -0.09 -8.16
C HIS A 400 8.64 1.27 -7.50
N LEU A 401 8.78 2.34 -8.31
CA LEU A 401 9.07 3.70 -7.81
C LEU A 401 8.03 4.24 -6.83
N SER A 402 6.79 3.75 -6.89
CA SER A 402 5.71 4.10 -5.96
C SER A 402 5.77 3.34 -4.62
N GLU A 403 6.70 2.39 -4.48
CA GLU A 403 6.90 1.67 -3.22
C GLU A 403 7.59 2.58 -2.20
N ASP A 404 7.06 2.59 -0.98
CA ASP A 404 7.72 3.29 0.11
C ASP A 404 8.90 2.45 0.63
N PRO A 405 10.15 2.96 0.58
CA PRO A 405 11.32 2.19 1.00
C PRO A 405 11.28 1.75 2.48
N ARG A 406 10.57 2.49 3.34
CA ARG A 406 10.40 2.13 4.75
C ARG A 406 9.28 1.13 4.99
N PHE A 407 8.38 0.95 4.02
CA PHE A 407 7.21 0.07 4.11
C PHE A 407 7.11 -0.78 2.83
N PRO A 408 8.02 -1.76 2.68
CA PRO A 408 8.07 -2.59 1.47
C PRO A 408 6.76 -3.33 1.24
N LYS A 409 6.44 -3.58 -0.03
CA LYS A 409 5.27 -4.33 -0.47
C LYS A 409 5.48 -5.82 -0.24
N LEU A 410 5.08 -6.30 0.93
CA LEU A 410 5.16 -7.70 1.33
C LEU A 410 3.81 -8.41 1.11
N GLN A 411 3.86 -9.73 1.00
CA GLN A 411 2.66 -10.56 1.12
C GLN A 411 2.13 -10.47 2.55
N TRP A 412 0.86 -10.21 2.71
CA TRP A 412 0.25 -9.90 4.00
C TRP A 412 -0.95 -10.81 4.28
N PRO A 413 -1.20 -11.25 5.54
CA PRO A 413 -0.39 -10.94 6.73
C PRO A 413 0.98 -11.61 6.69
N THR A 414 1.97 -10.96 7.29
CA THR A 414 3.32 -11.52 7.39
C THR A 414 3.35 -12.69 8.38
N PRO A 415 4.32 -13.62 8.27
CA PRO A 415 4.41 -14.78 9.17
C PRO A 415 4.49 -14.42 10.67
N ASP A 416 5.07 -13.28 11.02
CA ASP A 416 5.13 -12.77 12.38
C ASP A 416 3.80 -12.23 12.88
N LEU A 417 2.96 -11.67 11.99
CA LEU A 417 1.62 -11.18 12.37
C LEU A 417 0.60 -12.32 12.48
N CYS A 418 0.69 -13.33 11.62
CA CYS A 418 -0.21 -14.46 11.62
C CYS A 418 0.55 -15.77 11.31
N PRO A 419 1.23 -16.37 12.29
CA PRO A 419 1.93 -17.63 12.06
C PRO A 419 1.03 -18.79 11.60
N ALA A 420 -0.24 -18.79 12.03
CA ALA A 420 -1.22 -19.81 11.66
C ALA A 420 -1.66 -19.68 10.18
N CYS A 421 -1.60 -18.47 9.62
CA CYS A 421 -1.98 -18.23 8.21
C CYS A 421 -1.03 -18.86 7.20
N HIS A 422 0.17 -19.25 7.62
CA HIS A 422 1.23 -19.75 6.75
C HIS A 422 1.50 -21.22 6.99
N GLU A 423 1.53 -21.99 5.94
CA GLU A 423 1.87 -23.39 5.92
C GLU A 423 2.87 -23.69 4.79
N GLU A 424 3.47 -24.87 4.84
CA GLU A 424 4.29 -25.39 3.75
C GLU A 424 3.65 -26.64 3.19
N VAL A 425 3.17 -26.56 1.95
CA VAL A 425 2.57 -27.68 1.24
C VAL A 425 3.53 -28.11 0.14
N LYS A 426 3.99 -29.38 0.21
CA LYS A 426 4.98 -29.95 -0.73
C LYS A 426 6.25 -29.08 -0.89
N GLY A 427 6.69 -28.46 0.21
CA GLY A 427 7.86 -27.58 0.22
C GLY A 427 7.65 -26.23 -0.42
N LEU A 428 6.42 -25.78 -0.61
CA LEU A 428 6.04 -24.47 -1.09
C LEU A 428 5.26 -23.72 -0.04
N ASP A 429 5.52 -22.43 0.06
CA ASP A 429 4.73 -21.54 0.89
C ASP A 429 3.28 -21.54 0.39
N SER A 430 2.36 -21.78 1.31
CA SER A 430 0.93 -21.83 1.07
C SER A 430 0.19 -21.04 2.15
N TRP A 431 -1.04 -20.66 1.85
CA TRP A 431 -1.91 -19.96 2.78
C TRP A 431 -2.96 -20.92 3.36
N ASP A 432 -3.06 -20.95 4.68
CA ASP A 432 -4.25 -21.45 5.34
C ASP A 432 -5.33 -20.36 5.31
N GLU A 433 -6.23 -20.43 4.33
CA GLU A 433 -7.25 -19.40 4.11
C GLU A 433 -8.28 -19.32 5.24
N GLY A 434 -8.49 -20.40 6.00
CA GLY A 434 -9.36 -20.39 7.18
C GLY A 434 -8.78 -19.52 8.29
N HIS A 435 -7.48 -19.66 8.56
CA HIS A 435 -6.77 -18.81 9.51
C HIS A 435 -6.61 -17.38 8.98
N VAL A 436 -6.38 -17.20 7.68
CA VAL A 436 -6.36 -15.87 7.04
C VAL A 436 -7.70 -15.17 7.23
N LEU A 437 -8.81 -15.81 6.96
CA LEU A 437 -10.15 -15.23 7.14
C LEU A 437 -10.39 -14.80 8.59
N THR A 438 -10.04 -15.67 9.53
CA THR A 438 -10.16 -15.40 10.96
C THR A 438 -9.31 -14.18 11.36
N PHE A 439 -8.07 -14.15 10.90
CA PHE A 439 -7.17 -13.02 11.13
C PHE A 439 -7.72 -11.71 10.53
N LEU A 440 -8.22 -11.73 9.29
CA LEU A 440 -8.77 -10.55 8.62
C LEU A 440 -10.00 -10.02 9.36
N LYS A 441 -10.92 -10.91 9.78
CA LYS A 441 -12.09 -10.54 10.57
C LYS A 441 -11.70 -9.90 11.90
N GLN A 442 -10.67 -10.40 12.55
CA GLN A 442 -10.16 -9.82 13.80
C GLN A 442 -9.45 -8.47 13.54
N HIS A 443 -8.57 -8.42 12.53
CA HIS A 443 -7.74 -7.25 12.23
C HIS A 443 -8.58 -6.03 11.80
N TYR A 444 -9.59 -6.22 10.94
CA TYR A 444 -10.47 -5.16 10.44
C TYR A 444 -11.77 -5.01 11.27
N SER A 445 -11.84 -5.64 12.43
CA SER A 445 -12.97 -5.48 13.34
C SER A 445 -12.96 -4.12 14.03
N ARG A 446 -14.14 -3.69 14.52
CA ARG A 446 -14.27 -2.50 15.35
C ARG A 446 -13.41 -2.56 16.63
N ASN A 447 -13.21 -3.76 17.18
CA ASN A 447 -12.44 -3.95 18.42
C ASN A 447 -10.93 -3.70 18.24
N ASN A 448 -10.43 -3.77 17.01
CA ASN A 448 -9.03 -3.47 16.69
C ASN A 448 -8.83 -2.01 16.22
N LEU A 449 -9.90 -1.22 16.14
CA LEU A 449 -9.87 0.19 15.74
C LEU A 449 -9.47 1.06 16.92
N LEU A 450 -8.32 1.74 16.80
CA LEU A 450 -7.84 2.70 17.79
C LEU A 450 -8.32 4.11 17.46
N ASP A 451 -8.95 4.75 18.45
CA ASP A 451 -9.31 6.16 18.36
C ASP A 451 -8.10 7.03 18.70
N THR A 452 -7.45 7.58 17.68
CA THR A 452 -6.24 8.42 17.79
C THR A 452 -6.54 9.90 17.99
N TYR A 453 -7.82 10.30 17.98
CA TYR A 453 -8.21 11.70 18.24
C TYR A 453 -8.40 12.00 19.72
N SER A 454 -8.63 10.98 20.57
CA SER A 454 -8.80 11.14 22.01
C SER A 454 -7.50 11.57 22.72
N ALA A 455 -6.34 11.28 22.13
CA ALA A 455 -5.03 11.64 22.70
C ALA A 455 -4.70 13.15 22.56
N ASP A 456 -5.28 13.84 21.58
CA ASP A 456 -5.01 15.27 21.35
C ASP A 456 -5.88 16.21 22.23
N GLN A 457 -6.85 15.67 23.01
CA GLN A 457 -7.67 16.44 23.95
C GLN A 457 -7.13 16.42 25.39
N GLY A 458 -6.03 15.69 25.65
CA GLY A 458 -5.48 15.46 26.98
C GLY A 458 -4.43 16.45 27.48
N ASP A 459 -4.06 17.49 26.70
CA ASP A 459 -2.96 18.40 27.09
C ASP A 459 -3.43 19.77 27.60
N SER A 460 -4.62 19.79 28.21
CA SER A 460 -5.08 20.97 28.94
C SER A 460 -5.91 20.61 30.21
N SER A 461 -5.31 19.81 31.10
CA SER A 461 -5.60 19.88 32.54
C SER A 461 -4.57 19.04 33.31
N GLU A 462 -3.68 19.74 33.96
CA GLU A 462 -2.86 19.18 35.04
C GLU A 462 -3.73 18.66 36.19
N GLY A 463 -3.32 17.57 36.77
CA GLY A 463 -3.47 17.29 38.19
C GLY A 463 -4.41 16.16 38.56
N GLY A 464 -3.88 15.08 39.09
CA GLY A 464 -4.63 14.22 39.97
C GLY A 464 -4.37 12.74 39.93
N ALA A 465 -3.37 12.34 40.64
CA ALA A 465 -2.91 11.03 41.11
C ALA A 465 -3.96 9.92 41.30
N LEU A 466 -3.53 8.71 40.97
CA LEU A 466 -3.62 7.42 41.69
C LEU A 466 -4.80 7.16 42.64
N ALA A 467 -5.56 6.11 42.38
CA ALA A 467 -5.82 5.07 43.37
C ALA A 467 -6.40 3.79 42.76
N ARG A 468 -5.84 2.73 43.25
CA ARG A 468 -6.09 1.31 43.06
C ARG A 468 -7.20 0.87 44.05
N GLY A 469 -8.11 -0.03 43.61
CA GLY A 469 -8.46 -1.25 44.35
C GLY A 469 -9.43 -1.23 45.50
N GLU A 470 -10.41 -2.07 45.32
CA GLU A 470 -11.07 -2.98 46.28
C GLU A 470 -12.24 -2.51 47.13
N GLU A 471 -13.29 -3.28 46.99
CA GLU A 471 -14.52 -3.57 47.73
C GLU A 471 -14.53 -3.26 49.24
N GLU A 472 -15.62 -2.73 49.78
CA GLU A 472 -16.59 -3.41 50.63
C GLU A 472 -17.60 -2.47 51.27
N GLU A 473 -18.79 -2.95 51.41
CA GLU A 473 -20.06 -2.57 51.99
C GLU A 473 -20.01 -1.97 53.39
N LYS A 474 -20.83 -0.91 53.70
CA LYS A 474 -21.86 -0.79 54.74
C LYS A 474 -22.14 0.63 55.23
N ARG A 475 -23.38 1.06 54.98
CA ARG A 475 -24.43 1.57 55.91
C ARG A 475 -24.21 2.75 56.84
N LEU A 476 -25.22 3.64 56.77
CA LEU A 476 -25.91 4.44 57.81
C LEU A 476 -25.59 5.96 57.91
N THR A 477 -26.53 6.68 57.39
CA THR A 477 -27.26 7.94 57.76
C THR A 477 -26.75 8.91 58.82
N PRO A 478 -27.24 10.18 58.70
CA PRO A 478 -26.64 11.43 59.16
C PRO A 478 -27.22 11.88 60.53
N PRO A 479 -26.98 13.06 61.10
CA PRO A 479 -27.24 14.40 60.61
C PRO A 479 -26.35 15.54 61.19
N GLU A 480 -26.49 16.72 60.74
CA GLU A 480 -27.08 17.99 61.31
C GLU A 480 -26.20 19.25 61.17
N LYS A 481 -26.79 20.23 60.56
CA LYS A 481 -26.84 21.71 60.71
C LYS A 481 -25.76 22.46 61.52
N SER A 482 -25.27 23.59 60.96
CA SER A 482 -25.76 24.94 61.29
C SER A 482 -24.93 26.07 60.65
N HIS A 483 -25.68 26.99 60.06
CA HIS A 483 -25.64 28.46 60.09
C HIS A 483 -24.35 29.26 59.87
N GLY A 484 -24.49 30.19 58.93
CA GLY A 484 -23.96 31.55 59.08
C GLY A 484 -23.57 32.23 57.75
N ASP A 485 -24.50 32.94 57.16
CA ASP A 485 -24.32 34.10 56.25
C ASP A 485 -24.10 35.36 57.11
N PRO A 486 -23.81 36.59 56.59
CA PRO A 486 -23.55 37.07 55.21
C PRO A 486 -22.43 38.17 55.09
N ASP A 487 -22.39 38.77 53.91
CA ASP A 487 -22.03 40.16 53.52
C ASP A 487 -20.74 40.29 52.64
N ALA A 488 -20.97 40.58 51.45
CA ALA A 488 -21.05 41.82 50.63
C ALA A 488 -19.72 42.48 50.18
N GLN A 489 -19.78 42.88 48.94
CA GLN A 489 -19.14 44.01 48.25
C GLN A 489 -17.93 43.71 47.33
N SER A 490 -18.29 43.70 46.05
CA SER A 490 -17.84 44.56 44.92
C SER A 490 -16.41 45.11 44.98
N VAL A 491 -15.68 45.02 43.86
CA VAL A 491 -15.13 46.15 43.09
C VAL A 491 -14.30 45.59 41.90
N HIS A 492 -14.47 46.22 40.75
CA HIS A 492 -13.87 46.01 39.43
C HIS A 492 -12.35 46.33 39.29
N PRO A 493 -11.75 46.12 38.10
CA PRO A 493 -10.37 45.69 37.88
C PRO A 493 -9.37 46.84 37.64
N PRO A 494 -8.10 46.56 37.40
CA PRO A 494 -7.54 47.02 36.12
C PRO A 494 -6.50 46.12 35.44
N SER A 495 -6.47 46.32 34.16
CA SER A 495 -5.57 45.90 33.13
C SER A 495 -4.07 46.09 33.43
N ALA A 496 -3.24 45.16 32.96
CA ALA A 496 -1.91 45.49 32.45
C ALA A 496 -1.39 44.41 31.47
N LEU A 497 -1.25 44.81 30.22
CA LEU A 497 -0.56 44.12 29.15
C LEU A 497 0.97 44.21 29.32
N GLY A 498 1.67 43.08 29.30
CA GLY A 498 3.11 43.01 29.11
C GLY A 498 3.43 42.44 27.70
N PRO A 499 4.54 42.82 27.08
CA PRO A 499 4.74 42.63 25.64
C PRO A 499 5.20 41.19 25.26
N ARG A 500 4.63 40.67 24.15
CA ARG A 500 5.03 39.44 23.48
C ARG A 500 6.36 39.64 22.75
N PRO A 501 7.25 38.63 22.67
CA PRO A 501 8.43 38.69 21.85
C PRO A 501 8.10 38.57 20.37
N ALA A 502 8.83 39.32 19.56
CA ALA A 502 8.68 39.43 18.11
C ALA A 502 9.17 38.16 17.39
N LEU A 503 8.38 37.71 16.41
CA LEU A 503 8.75 36.64 15.45
C LEU A 503 9.77 37.15 14.41
N PRO A 504 10.66 36.28 13.90
CA PRO A 504 11.65 36.65 12.88
C PRO A 504 11.00 37.06 11.55
N GLU A 505 11.59 38.05 10.90
CA GLU A 505 11.11 38.72 9.67
C GLU A 505 10.88 37.78 8.46
N SER A 506 11.54 36.63 8.42
CA SER A 506 11.41 35.66 7.32
C SER A 506 10.06 34.92 7.27
N LEU A 507 9.30 34.95 8.37
CA LEU A 507 7.97 34.34 8.43
C LEU A 507 6.84 35.34 8.07
N ARG A 508 7.07 36.64 8.24
CA ARG A 508 6.10 37.67 7.85
C ARG A 508 5.89 37.75 6.34
N HIS A 509 6.96 37.62 5.56
CA HIS A 509 6.87 37.70 4.10
C HIS A 509 6.10 36.57 3.43
N ARG A 510 5.99 35.40 4.09
CA ARG A 510 5.20 34.26 3.56
C ARG A 510 3.71 34.32 3.93
N LEU A 511 3.36 35.02 4.99
CA LEU A 511 1.95 35.20 5.41
C LEU A 511 1.27 36.36 4.67
N ASP A 512 1.99 37.44 4.40
CA ASP A 512 1.44 38.61 3.69
C ASP A 512 1.15 38.33 2.19
N VAL A 513 1.93 37.48 1.54
CA VAL A 513 1.68 37.04 0.14
C VAL A 513 0.42 36.16 0.04
N ARG A 514 -0.01 35.54 1.14
CA ARG A 514 -1.19 34.66 1.15
C ARG A 514 -2.49 35.36 1.56
N LEU A 515 -2.40 36.52 2.22
CA LEU A 515 -3.56 37.30 2.65
C LEU A 515 -3.95 38.40 1.65
N GLN A 516 -3.02 38.86 0.80
CA GLN A 516 -3.31 39.85 -0.25
C GLN A 516 -3.99 39.27 -1.50
N SER A 517 -4.22 37.96 -1.58
CA SER A 517 -4.94 37.34 -2.70
C SER A 517 -6.45 37.13 -2.44
N LEU A 518 -7.01 37.70 -1.37
CA LEU A 518 -8.41 37.48 -0.99
C LEU A 518 -9.33 38.70 -1.11
N ASP A 519 -8.82 39.89 -1.46
CA ASP A 519 -9.66 41.08 -1.67
C ASP A 519 -9.35 41.76 -3.01
N GLY A 520 -10.17 41.48 -4.03
CA GLY A 520 -10.19 42.20 -5.31
C GLY A 520 -11.30 41.67 -6.23
N PRO A 521 -11.95 42.52 -7.04
CA PRO A 521 -13.19 42.16 -7.72
C PRO A 521 -12.95 41.24 -8.92
N GLU A 522 -13.99 40.49 -9.21
CA GLU A 522 -14.12 39.47 -10.27
C GLU A 522 -13.42 39.80 -11.58
N VAL A 523 -12.40 39.01 -11.91
CA VAL A 523 -12.02 38.77 -13.31
C VAL A 523 -11.74 37.27 -13.44
N HIS A 524 -12.57 36.61 -14.24
CA HIS A 524 -12.41 35.21 -14.63
C HIS A 524 -10.98 34.94 -15.12
N LYS A 525 -10.16 34.30 -14.31
CA LYS A 525 -8.99 33.54 -14.78
C LYS A 525 -9.08 32.15 -14.18
N GLN A 526 -9.17 31.17 -15.07
CA GLN A 526 -9.03 29.75 -14.78
C GLN A 526 -7.71 29.54 -14.05
N VAL A 527 -7.79 29.14 -12.80
CA VAL A 527 -6.66 28.57 -12.07
C VAL A 527 -6.76 27.07 -12.28
N GLU A 528 -6.00 26.54 -13.22
CA GLU A 528 -5.68 25.11 -13.27
C GLU A 528 -4.90 24.78 -11.99
N VAL A 529 -5.55 24.11 -11.09
CA VAL A 529 -4.88 23.43 -9.98
C VAL A 529 -4.25 22.16 -10.57
N ALA A 530 -2.98 22.26 -10.96
CA ALA A 530 -2.17 21.11 -11.30
C ALA A 530 -1.98 20.26 -10.04
N VAL A 531 -2.66 19.12 -10.00
CA VAL A 531 -2.39 18.04 -9.05
C VAL A 531 -1.08 17.38 -9.50
N PRO A 532 -0.01 17.34 -8.68
CA PRO A 532 1.20 16.63 -9.05
C PRO A 532 0.95 15.13 -8.91
N PHE A 533 0.53 14.53 -10.00
CA PHE A 533 0.53 13.07 -10.16
C PHE A 533 1.67 12.72 -11.11
N LEU A 534 2.67 11.97 -10.60
CA LEU A 534 3.92 11.59 -11.25
C LEU A 534 4.91 12.77 -11.44
N GLY A 535 5.98 12.75 -10.64
CA GLY A 535 7.09 13.68 -10.71
C GLY A 535 7.86 13.66 -12.05
N ILE A 536 7.28 14.30 -13.04
CA ILE A 536 7.99 14.92 -14.15
C ILE A 536 7.57 16.38 -14.10
N GLY A 537 8.37 17.20 -13.44
CA GLY A 537 8.22 18.64 -13.48
C GLY A 537 8.45 19.11 -14.91
N PHE A 538 7.38 19.29 -15.68
CA PHE A 538 7.44 20.03 -16.94
C PHE A 538 7.75 21.49 -16.60
N SER A 539 8.92 21.95 -16.99
CA SER A 539 9.27 23.37 -16.93
C SER A 539 8.43 24.14 -17.97
N SER A 540 8.28 25.45 -17.80
CA SER A 540 7.61 26.28 -18.81
C SER A 540 8.28 26.20 -20.19
N LEU A 541 9.56 25.81 -20.24
CA LEU A 541 10.32 25.52 -21.45
C LEU A 541 9.85 24.24 -22.14
N ASP A 542 9.48 23.21 -21.39
CA ASP A 542 8.98 21.95 -21.95
C ASP A 542 7.59 22.12 -22.58
N MET A 543 6.72 22.92 -21.98
CA MET A 543 5.43 23.28 -22.56
C MET A 543 5.61 24.07 -23.87
N SER A 544 6.56 24.99 -23.92
CA SER A 544 6.86 25.74 -25.13
C SER A 544 7.40 24.85 -26.25
N LEU A 545 8.24 23.88 -25.90
CA LEU A 545 8.79 22.89 -26.83
C LEU A 545 7.70 21.93 -27.37
N CYS A 546 6.78 21.50 -26.53
CA CYS A 546 5.64 20.68 -26.92
C CYS A 546 4.71 21.42 -27.90
N VAL A 547 4.41 22.68 -27.65
CA VAL A 547 3.62 23.52 -28.56
C VAL A 547 4.33 23.69 -29.89
N LEU A 548 5.64 23.97 -29.91
CA LEU A 548 6.44 24.07 -31.12
C LEU A 548 6.45 22.76 -31.93
N LEU A 549 6.63 21.63 -31.29
CA LEU A 549 6.60 20.32 -31.95
C LEU A 549 5.21 20.00 -32.52
N TYR A 550 4.14 20.36 -31.79
CA TYR A 550 2.77 20.16 -32.29
C TYR A 550 2.48 21.03 -33.52
N VAL A 551 2.88 22.30 -33.49
CA VAL A 551 2.73 23.23 -34.65
C VAL A 551 3.57 22.76 -35.83
N ALA A 552 4.81 22.34 -35.62
CA ALA A 552 5.66 21.80 -36.66
C ALA A 552 5.10 20.53 -37.30
N SER A 553 4.59 19.59 -36.50
CA SER A 553 3.98 18.36 -37.00
C SER A 553 2.68 18.64 -37.77
N SER A 554 1.86 19.57 -37.31
CA SER A 554 0.64 19.99 -38.00
C SER A 554 0.94 20.62 -39.35
N LEU A 555 1.95 21.51 -39.42
CA LEU A 555 2.42 22.10 -40.67
C LEU A 555 2.96 21.04 -41.66
N PHE A 556 3.73 20.06 -41.14
CA PHE A 556 4.25 18.96 -41.95
C PHE A 556 3.11 18.13 -42.55
N LEU A 557 2.10 17.76 -41.76
CA LEU A 557 0.93 17.03 -42.23
C LEU A 557 0.14 17.83 -43.27
N MET A 558 0.01 19.14 -43.11
CA MET A 558 -0.65 20.03 -44.06
C MET A 558 0.12 20.09 -45.39
N VAL A 559 1.43 20.22 -45.34
CA VAL A 559 2.29 20.21 -46.57
C VAL A 559 2.17 18.86 -47.28
N MET A 560 2.24 17.74 -46.55
CA MET A 560 2.04 16.40 -47.11
C MET A 560 0.66 16.22 -47.74
N TYR A 561 -0.40 16.70 -47.09
CA TYR A 561 -1.75 16.68 -47.61
C TYR A 561 -1.86 17.47 -48.94
N PHE A 562 -1.31 18.70 -48.99
CA PHE A 562 -1.29 19.49 -50.22
C PHE A 562 -0.44 18.83 -51.31
N PHE A 563 0.71 18.28 -50.98
CA PHE A 563 1.56 17.57 -51.92
C PHE A 563 0.84 16.37 -52.55
N PHE A 564 0.20 15.55 -51.76
CA PHE A 564 -0.57 14.42 -52.27
C PHE A 564 -1.79 14.86 -53.07
N ARG A 565 -2.48 15.92 -52.66
CA ARG A 565 -3.62 16.48 -53.38
C ARG A 565 -3.22 17.06 -54.73
N VAL A 566 -2.11 17.78 -54.83
CA VAL A 566 -1.59 18.30 -56.10
C VAL A 566 -1.09 17.15 -56.99
N ARG A 567 -0.42 16.16 -56.41
CA ARG A 567 0.06 14.99 -57.15
C ARG A 567 -1.10 14.15 -57.67
N SER A 568 -2.16 13.95 -56.91
CA SER A 568 -3.36 13.21 -57.33
C SER A 568 -4.12 13.96 -58.42
N ARG A 569 -4.15 15.31 -58.43
CA ARG A 569 -4.70 16.08 -59.54
C ARG A 569 -3.90 15.96 -60.83
N ARG A 570 -2.54 15.92 -60.73
CA ARG A 570 -1.68 15.72 -61.92
C ARG A 570 -1.82 14.30 -62.52
N TRP A 571 -2.15 13.30 -61.71
CA TRP A 571 -2.41 11.95 -62.22
C TRP A 571 -3.78 11.85 -62.93
N LYS A 572 -4.78 12.56 -62.52
CA LYS A 572 -6.11 12.59 -63.18
C LYS A 572 -6.10 13.30 -64.53
N VAL A 573 -5.14 14.19 -64.80
CA VAL A 573 -5.00 14.89 -66.08
C VAL A 573 -4.30 14.04 -67.17
N LYS A 574 -3.58 12.93 -66.77
CA LYS A 574 -2.82 12.07 -67.72
C LYS A 574 -3.64 10.92 -68.33
N TYR A 575 -4.91 10.72 -68.00
CA TYR A 575 -5.76 9.63 -68.48
C TYR A 575 -7.01 10.13 -69.25
N HIS A 576 -6.84 11.12 -70.11
CA HIS A 576 -7.83 11.41 -71.14
C HIS A 576 -7.13 11.33 -72.52
N HIS A 577 -7.13 10.14 -73.12
CA HIS A 577 -6.98 9.97 -74.57
C HIS A 577 -8.32 9.51 -75.11
N PRO A 578 -8.82 10.13 -76.21
CA PRO A 578 -10.09 9.74 -76.82
C PRO A 578 -9.84 8.47 -77.68
N ALA A 579 -10.81 7.56 -77.57
CA ALA A 579 -10.93 6.46 -78.50
C ALA A 579 -11.51 6.96 -79.82
N VAL A 580 -10.89 6.58 -80.92
CA VAL A 580 -11.50 6.48 -82.25
C VAL A 580 -11.87 5.03 -82.48
#